data_55ecbe7aadc631441238888c0257d38e
#
_entry.id   55ecbe7aadc631441238888c0257d38e
#
_cell.length_a   1.000
_cell.length_b   1.000
_cell.length_c   1.000
_cell.angle_alpha   90.00
_cell.angle_beta   90.00
_cell.angle_gamma   90.00
#
_symmetry.space_group_name_H-M   'P 1'
#
loop_
_entity.id
_entity.type
_entity.pdbx_description
1 polymer ?
#
loop_
_entity_poly.entity_id
_entity_poly.type
_entity_poly.pdbx_seq_one_letter_code
_entity_poly.pdbx_strand_id
1 'polypeptide(L)'
;EKRGADYYMKIVYMGTPDFAVPPLAALVKNGYEVAAVVTQPDKPKGRGKTLLPTPVKEEAMKHEIPVYQPLKVRDSEFVETLKELAPDMIIVAAFGQIIPKTILDMPKYGCLNIHASLLPKYRGAAPIQQAVIDGEKESGVTIMKMGVGLDTGDMISQAVVPLAEDETGGSLFDKLAEALNF
;
A
#
# COMPACT_ATOMS: atom_id res chain seq x y z
N GLU A 1 4.48 16.44 30.89
CA GLU A 1 5.12 15.10 30.91
C GLU A 1 5.88 14.92 29.61
N LYS A 2 7.21 14.95 29.71
CA LYS A 2 8.09 14.62 28.59
C LYS A 2 7.86 13.16 28.25
N ARG A 3 7.18 12.89 27.14
CA ARG A 3 7.24 11.56 26.53
C ARG A 3 8.70 11.29 26.22
N GLY A 4 9.22 10.19 26.78
CA GLY A 4 10.62 9.80 26.64
C GLY A 4 11.04 9.72 25.17
N ALA A 5 12.33 9.81 24.95
CA ALA A 5 13.01 9.91 23.65
C ALA A 5 12.17 9.35 22.52
N ASP A 6 11.65 10.26 21.70
CA ASP A 6 10.67 9.98 20.65
C ASP A 6 11.22 8.89 19.73
N TYR A 7 10.73 7.67 19.94
CA TYR A 7 11.02 6.57 19.04
C TYR A 7 10.18 6.79 17.78
N TYR A 8 10.73 7.51 16.82
CA TYR A 8 10.10 7.69 15.53
C TYR A 8 10.23 6.40 14.73
N MET A 9 9.10 5.72 14.51
CA MET A 9 9.04 4.58 13.63
C MET A 9 9.28 5.04 12.20
N LYS A 10 10.37 4.57 11.58
CA LYS A 10 10.70 4.87 10.20
C LYS A 10 9.95 3.91 9.29
N ILE A 11 9.05 4.45 8.47
CA ILE A 11 8.22 3.70 7.53
C ILE A 11 8.72 3.88 6.12
N VAL A 12 8.81 2.78 5.37
CA VAL A 12 8.89 2.78 3.91
C VAL A 12 7.55 2.33 3.36
N TYR A 13 6.97 3.11 2.47
CA TYR A 13 5.68 2.83 1.87
C TYR A 13 5.83 2.36 0.43
N MET A 14 5.22 1.24 0.07
CA MET A 14 5.25 0.68 -1.27
C MET A 14 3.83 0.59 -1.84
N GLY A 15 3.58 1.30 -2.93
CA GLY A 15 2.27 1.31 -3.58
C GLY A 15 2.33 1.95 -4.95
N THR A 16 1.30 1.77 -5.76
CA THR A 16 1.30 2.23 -7.15
C THR A 16 0.02 2.94 -7.55
N PRO A 17 -1.19 2.31 -7.55
CA PRO A 17 -2.39 2.90 -8.11
C PRO A 17 -3.09 3.86 -7.15
N ASP A 18 -4.19 4.42 -7.60
CA ASP A 18 -5.04 5.34 -6.82
C ASP A 18 -5.47 4.78 -5.47
N PHE A 19 -5.74 3.48 -5.38
CA PHE A 19 -6.11 2.83 -4.11
C PHE A 19 -5.03 2.98 -3.04
N ALA A 20 -3.77 3.04 -3.44
CA ALA A 20 -2.62 3.16 -2.53
C ALA A 20 -2.36 4.62 -2.09
N VAL A 21 -3.05 5.60 -2.62
CA VAL A 21 -2.88 7.02 -2.25
C VAL A 21 -3.47 7.35 -0.88
N PRO A 22 -4.73 7.01 -0.55
CA PRO A 22 -5.32 7.35 0.75
C PRO A 22 -4.55 6.83 1.96
N PRO A 23 -4.02 5.59 1.99
CA PRO A 23 -3.22 5.14 3.12
C PRO A 23 -1.94 5.97 3.31
N LEU A 24 -1.27 6.33 2.23
CA LEU A 24 -0.08 7.20 2.31
C LEU A 24 -0.43 8.57 2.86
N ALA A 25 -1.48 9.20 2.35
CA ALA A 25 -1.96 10.48 2.84
C ALA A 25 -2.34 10.43 4.32
N ALA A 26 -2.98 9.34 4.77
CA ALA A 26 -3.34 9.13 6.17
C ALA A 26 -2.11 9.00 7.08
N LEU A 27 -1.08 8.29 6.66
CA LEU A 27 0.19 8.19 7.41
C LEU A 27 0.82 9.56 7.62
N VAL A 28 0.92 10.36 6.56
CA VAL A 28 1.50 11.71 6.63
C VAL A 28 0.65 12.62 7.52
N LYS A 29 -0.67 12.60 7.35
CA LYS A 29 -1.61 13.41 8.13
C LYS A 29 -1.52 13.12 9.64
N ASN A 30 -1.30 11.86 10.00
CA ASN A 30 -1.20 11.43 11.39
C ASN A 30 0.22 11.56 11.98
N GLY A 31 1.14 12.19 11.28
CA GLY A 31 2.46 12.51 11.78
C GLY A 31 3.48 11.37 11.77
N TYR A 32 3.20 10.28 11.05
CA TYR A 32 4.17 9.20 10.88
C TYR A 32 5.30 9.63 9.95
N GLU A 33 6.52 9.21 10.28
CA GLU A 33 7.69 9.43 9.42
C GLU A 33 7.70 8.43 8.27
N VAL A 34 7.32 8.87 7.08
CA VAL A 34 7.48 8.11 5.84
C VAL A 34 8.82 8.52 5.21
N ALA A 35 9.84 7.70 5.42
CA ALA A 35 11.20 8.01 4.99
C ALA A 35 11.40 7.88 3.48
N ALA A 36 10.64 7.02 2.84
CA ALA A 36 10.68 6.78 1.40
C ALA A 36 9.39 6.15 0.90
N VAL A 37 9.11 6.40 -0.37
CA VAL A 37 8.04 5.77 -1.14
C VAL A 37 8.66 4.96 -2.26
N VAL A 38 8.23 3.71 -2.42
CA VAL A 38 8.61 2.83 -3.50
C VAL A 38 7.38 2.60 -4.38
N THR A 39 7.49 2.86 -5.65
CA THR A 39 6.39 2.74 -6.61
C THR A 39 6.89 2.21 -7.94
N GLN A 40 5.99 1.72 -8.78
CA GLN A 40 6.35 1.25 -10.11
C GLN A 40 6.91 2.38 -10.98
N PRO A 41 7.75 2.06 -11.96
CA PRO A 41 8.25 3.05 -12.92
C PRO A 41 7.13 3.79 -13.64
N ASP A 42 7.40 5.04 -14.05
CA ASP A 42 6.50 5.81 -14.88
C ASP A 42 6.16 5.04 -16.16
N LYS A 43 4.90 5.08 -16.57
CA LYS A 43 4.42 4.37 -17.75
C LYS A 43 3.97 5.34 -18.85
N PRO A 44 4.21 5.00 -20.14
CA PRO A 44 3.63 5.76 -21.24
C PRO A 44 2.10 5.70 -21.16
N LYS A 45 1.45 6.84 -21.27
CA LYS A 45 -0.01 6.93 -21.32
C LYS A 45 -0.44 7.72 -22.55
N GLY A 46 -1.48 7.21 -23.23
CA GLY A 46 -2.06 7.85 -24.42
C GLY A 46 -1.23 7.70 -25.69
N ARG A 47 -1.74 8.30 -26.76
CA ARG A 47 -1.14 8.21 -28.12
C ARG A 47 0.21 8.91 -28.23
N GLY A 48 0.51 9.86 -27.35
CA GLY A 48 1.74 10.65 -27.37
C GLY A 48 2.93 10.01 -26.64
N LYS A 49 2.79 8.82 -26.06
CA LYS A 49 3.83 8.11 -25.28
C LYS A 49 4.48 8.97 -24.17
N THR A 50 3.79 9.99 -23.68
CA THR A 50 4.24 10.77 -22.53
C THR A 50 4.30 9.90 -21.28
N LEU A 51 5.45 9.88 -20.61
CA LEU A 51 5.63 9.16 -19.36
C LEU A 51 4.85 9.88 -18.25
N LEU A 52 3.94 9.17 -17.60
CA LEU A 52 3.20 9.69 -16.47
C LEU A 52 3.64 9.00 -15.18
N PRO A 53 3.79 9.78 -14.09
CA PRO A 53 4.07 9.22 -12.78
C PRO A 53 2.88 8.40 -12.27
N THR A 54 3.16 7.45 -11.38
CA THR A 54 2.10 6.74 -10.68
C THR A 54 1.35 7.69 -9.74
N PRO A 55 0.08 7.40 -9.39
CA PRO A 55 -0.64 8.19 -8.40
C PRO A 55 0.09 8.30 -7.05
N VAL A 56 0.72 7.23 -6.59
CA VAL A 56 1.50 7.21 -5.35
C VAL A 56 2.73 8.10 -5.45
N LYS A 57 3.43 8.12 -6.59
CA LYS A 57 4.55 9.05 -6.82
C LYS A 57 4.09 10.51 -6.72
N GLU A 58 2.97 10.86 -7.35
CA GLU A 58 2.42 12.21 -7.29
C GLU A 58 2.12 12.62 -5.85
N GLU A 59 1.51 11.74 -5.07
CA GLU A 59 1.21 12.00 -3.66
C GLU A 59 2.50 12.16 -2.82
N ALA A 60 3.49 11.30 -3.03
CA ALA A 60 4.77 11.41 -2.35
C ALA A 60 5.48 12.74 -2.65
N MET A 61 5.42 13.20 -3.89
CA MET A 61 6.01 14.48 -4.31
C MET A 61 5.36 15.67 -3.62
N LYS A 62 4.05 15.65 -3.39
CA LYS A 62 3.33 16.70 -2.64
C LYS A 62 3.84 16.84 -1.20
N HIS A 63 4.31 15.76 -0.62
CA HIS A 63 4.83 15.71 0.75
C HIS A 63 6.36 15.73 0.82
N GLU A 64 7.03 15.95 -0.31
CA GLU A 64 8.50 15.99 -0.41
C GLU A 64 9.17 14.70 0.10
N ILE A 65 8.50 13.56 -0.08
CA ILE A 65 9.03 12.26 0.30
C ILE A 65 9.90 11.70 -0.84
N PRO A 66 11.12 11.21 -0.55
CA PRO A 66 11.95 10.55 -1.56
C PRO A 66 11.24 9.37 -2.22
N VAL A 67 11.33 9.29 -3.55
CA VAL A 67 10.67 8.27 -4.37
C VAL A 67 11.71 7.37 -5.04
N TYR A 68 11.49 6.05 -4.95
CA TYR A 68 12.29 5.03 -5.60
C TYR A 68 11.40 4.23 -6.56
N GLN A 69 11.89 3.99 -7.76
CA GLN A 69 11.12 3.32 -8.83
C GLN A 69 11.91 2.15 -9.43
N PRO A 70 12.25 1.12 -8.64
CA PRO A 70 13.02 -0.01 -9.12
C PRO A 70 12.23 -0.82 -10.16
N LEU A 71 12.90 -1.27 -11.22
CA LEU A 71 12.30 -2.20 -12.18
C LEU A 71 11.98 -3.53 -11.50
N LYS A 72 12.87 -3.97 -10.63
CA LYS A 72 12.70 -5.21 -9.84
C LYS A 72 13.18 -4.98 -8.42
N VAL A 73 12.26 -5.04 -7.45
CA VAL A 73 12.61 -4.85 -6.03
C VAL A 73 13.55 -5.92 -5.48
N ARG A 74 13.58 -7.09 -6.11
CA ARG A 74 14.47 -8.21 -5.75
C ARG A 74 15.93 -7.97 -6.12
N ASP A 75 16.24 -6.98 -6.96
CA ASP A 75 17.60 -6.70 -7.37
C ASP A 75 18.44 -6.31 -6.15
N SER A 76 19.65 -6.86 -6.06
CA SER A 76 20.54 -6.68 -4.92
C SER A 76 20.88 -5.21 -4.65
N GLU A 77 21.02 -4.40 -5.67
CA GLU A 77 21.26 -2.97 -5.56
C GLU A 77 20.13 -2.26 -4.82
N PHE A 78 18.88 -2.55 -5.17
CA PHE A 78 17.73 -1.96 -4.48
C PHE A 78 17.57 -2.50 -3.06
N VAL A 79 17.83 -3.79 -2.83
CA VAL A 79 17.80 -4.37 -1.49
C VAL A 79 18.83 -3.69 -0.57
N GLU A 80 20.03 -3.40 -1.08
CA GLU A 80 21.04 -2.64 -0.33
C GLU A 80 20.57 -1.21 -0.03
N THR A 81 19.92 -0.55 -0.98
CA THR A 81 19.34 0.78 -0.76
C THR A 81 18.31 0.76 0.37
N LEU A 82 17.43 -0.24 0.42
CA LEU A 82 16.47 -0.41 1.52
C LEU A 82 17.16 -0.66 2.86
N LYS A 83 18.22 -1.47 2.89
CA LYS A 83 19.02 -1.69 4.10
C LYS A 83 19.61 -0.40 4.64
N GLU A 84 20.14 0.44 3.77
CA GLU A 84 20.68 1.76 4.15
C GLU A 84 19.60 2.69 4.72
N LEU A 85 18.39 2.62 4.19
CA LEU A 85 17.24 3.35 4.73
C LEU A 85 16.84 2.86 6.13
N ALA A 86 17.19 1.62 6.47
CA ALA A 86 16.91 0.99 7.76
C ALA A 86 15.44 1.16 8.22
N PRO A 87 14.46 0.69 7.45
CA PRO A 87 13.06 0.84 7.83
C PRO A 87 12.73 0.03 9.08
N ASP A 88 11.95 0.59 9.98
CA ASP A 88 11.38 -0.13 11.11
C ASP A 88 10.15 -0.94 10.70
N MET A 89 9.43 -0.46 9.70
CA MET A 89 8.25 -1.10 9.11
C MET A 89 8.15 -0.77 7.63
N ILE A 90 7.68 -1.73 6.84
CA ILE A 90 7.30 -1.51 5.45
C ILE A 90 5.78 -1.71 5.34
N ILE A 91 5.10 -0.76 4.72
CA ILE A 91 3.67 -0.85 4.44
C ILE A 91 3.49 -0.96 2.93
N VAL A 92 2.74 -1.99 2.50
CA VAL A 92 2.50 -2.29 1.09
C VAL A 92 1.02 -2.19 0.79
N ALA A 93 0.67 -1.47 -0.26
CA ALA A 93 -0.69 -1.37 -0.76
C ALA A 93 -0.68 -1.37 -2.30
N ALA A 94 -1.08 -2.49 -2.90
CA ALA A 94 -1.13 -2.63 -4.36
C ALA A 94 0.17 -2.16 -5.06
N PHE A 95 1.30 -2.71 -4.65
CA PHE A 95 2.60 -2.31 -5.19
C PHE A 95 2.82 -2.80 -6.64
N GLY A 96 2.43 -4.02 -6.94
CA GLY A 96 2.52 -4.59 -8.28
C GLY A 96 3.77 -5.44 -8.53
N GLN A 97 4.57 -5.71 -7.51
CA GLN A 97 5.68 -6.66 -7.56
C GLN A 97 5.64 -7.58 -6.35
N ILE A 98 6.15 -8.78 -6.49
CA ILE A 98 6.29 -9.72 -5.37
C ILE A 98 7.45 -9.24 -4.49
N ILE A 99 7.20 -9.12 -3.19
CA ILE A 99 8.20 -8.74 -2.21
C ILE A 99 9.01 -9.98 -1.80
N PRO A 100 10.32 -10.02 -2.04
CA PRO A 100 11.12 -11.19 -1.70
C PRO A 100 11.34 -11.29 -0.18
N LYS A 101 11.67 -12.50 0.27
CA LYS A 101 11.92 -12.79 1.69
C LYS A 101 13.00 -11.88 2.30
N THR A 102 14.03 -11.53 1.54
CA THR A 102 15.09 -10.63 1.97
C THR A 102 14.57 -9.25 2.39
N ILE A 103 13.52 -8.76 1.75
CA ILE A 103 12.85 -7.51 2.11
C ILE A 103 11.84 -7.74 3.24
N LEU A 104 11.07 -8.84 3.19
CA LEU A 104 10.07 -9.16 4.23
C LEU A 104 10.69 -9.28 5.62
N ASP A 105 11.88 -9.84 5.73
CA ASP A 105 12.58 -10.07 6.99
C ASP A 105 13.40 -8.87 7.46
N MET A 106 13.54 -7.83 6.65
CA MET A 106 14.42 -6.70 6.92
C MET A 106 13.92 -5.79 8.05
N PRO A 107 12.64 -5.34 8.04
CA PRO A 107 12.17 -4.39 9.05
C PRO A 107 11.95 -5.06 10.40
N LYS A 108 12.28 -4.35 11.47
CA LYS A 108 12.08 -4.82 12.85
C LYS A 108 10.64 -5.25 13.14
N TYR A 109 9.67 -4.49 12.64
CA TYR A 109 8.24 -4.77 12.82
C TYR A 109 7.59 -5.46 11.62
N GLY A 110 8.39 -5.89 10.65
CA GLY A 110 7.93 -6.62 9.48
C GLY A 110 7.27 -5.73 8.42
N CYS A 111 6.60 -6.41 7.50
CA CYS A 111 5.86 -5.78 6.41
C CYS A 111 4.36 -5.99 6.61
N LEU A 112 3.59 -4.91 6.48
CA LEU A 112 2.14 -4.94 6.50
C LEU A 112 1.60 -4.74 5.09
N ASN A 113 0.54 -5.47 4.73
CA ASN A 113 -0.18 -5.28 3.48
C ASN A 113 -1.59 -4.77 3.75
N ILE A 114 -2.00 -3.79 2.97
CA ILE A 114 -3.37 -3.27 2.95
C ILE A 114 -4.06 -3.85 1.72
N HIS A 115 -5.07 -4.70 1.93
CA HIS A 115 -5.81 -5.37 0.87
C HIS A 115 -7.26 -4.91 0.83
N ALA A 116 -7.78 -4.62 -0.36
CA ALA A 116 -9.10 -4.05 -0.57
C ALA A 116 -10.20 -5.11 -0.60
N SER A 117 -10.20 -6.02 0.35
CA SER A 117 -11.26 -7.02 0.54
C SER A 117 -11.33 -7.48 1.99
N LEU A 118 -12.41 -8.16 2.34
CA LEU A 118 -12.51 -8.93 3.57
C LEU A 118 -11.88 -10.30 3.35
N LEU A 119 -10.58 -10.43 3.57
CA LEU A 119 -9.89 -11.71 3.43
C LEU A 119 -10.53 -12.79 4.32
N PRO A 120 -10.58 -14.05 3.87
CA PRO A 120 -9.88 -14.63 2.72
C PRO A 120 -10.58 -14.44 1.36
N LYS A 121 -11.68 -13.73 1.27
CA LYS A 121 -12.35 -13.45 0.00
C LYS A 121 -11.48 -12.53 -0.88
N TYR A 122 -11.49 -12.79 -2.17
CA TYR A 122 -10.86 -11.95 -3.20
C TYR A 122 -9.37 -11.71 -2.98
N ARG A 123 -8.61 -12.79 -2.74
CA ARG A 123 -7.15 -12.75 -2.82
C ARG A 123 -6.70 -12.36 -4.22
N GLY A 124 -5.55 -11.71 -4.33
CA GLY A 124 -4.98 -11.33 -5.61
C GLY A 124 -5.48 -10.00 -6.14
N ALA A 125 -5.52 -9.87 -7.47
CA ALA A 125 -5.83 -8.63 -8.16
C ALA A 125 -7.34 -8.35 -8.26
N ALA A 126 -7.69 -7.05 -8.35
CA ALA A 126 -9.04 -6.55 -8.62
C ALA A 126 -10.15 -6.94 -7.61
N PRO A 127 -9.89 -6.94 -6.29
CA PRO A 127 -10.90 -7.32 -5.31
C PRO A 127 -12.11 -6.39 -5.28
N ILE A 128 -11.92 -5.10 -5.56
CA ILE A 128 -13.00 -4.10 -5.58
C ILE A 128 -14.00 -4.42 -6.68
N GLN A 129 -13.51 -4.61 -7.90
CA GLN A 129 -14.35 -4.90 -9.06
C GLN A 129 -15.07 -6.23 -8.88
N GLN A 130 -14.37 -7.24 -8.36
CA GLN A 130 -14.96 -8.57 -8.20
C GLN A 130 -16.09 -8.57 -7.16
N ALA A 131 -15.94 -7.85 -6.06
CA ALA A 131 -16.99 -7.74 -5.05
C ALA A 131 -18.28 -7.13 -5.62
N VAL A 132 -18.16 -6.13 -6.49
CA VAL A 132 -19.30 -5.51 -7.17
C VAL A 132 -19.93 -6.48 -8.18
N ILE A 133 -19.12 -7.15 -8.99
CA ILE A 133 -19.60 -8.12 -10.00
C ILE A 133 -20.36 -9.26 -9.33
N ASP A 134 -19.88 -9.77 -8.21
CA ASP A 134 -20.50 -10.88 -7.48
C ASP A 134 -21.75 -10.47 -6.69
N GLY A 135 -22.05 -9.17 -6.64
CA GLY A 135 -23.23 -8.67 -5.91
C GLY A 135 -23.11 -8.86 -4.40
N GLU A 136 -21.90 -8.73 -3.85
CA GLU A 136 -21.69 -8.84 -2.41
C GLU A 136 -22.46 -7.76 -1.65
N LYS A 137 -22.93 -8.09 -0.46
CA LYS A 137 -23.64 -7.13 0.42
C LYS A 137 -22.67 -6.23 1.20
N GLU A 138 -21.45 -6.68 1.35
CA GLU A 138 -20.40 -5.96 2.06
C GLU A 138 -19.03 -6.27 1.45
N SER A 139 -18.11 -5.35 1.62
CA SER A 139 -16.69 -5.52 1.35
C SER A 139 -15.92 -4.84 2.47
N GLY A 140 -14.65 -4.63 2.30
CA GLY A 140 -13.85 -3.95 3.31
C GLY A 140 -12.39 -3.90 2.95
N VAL A 141 -11.60 -3.57 3.95
CA VAL A 141 -10.16 -3.52 3.89
C VAL A 141 -9.59 -4.43 4.96
N THR A 142 -8.61 -5.23 4.60
CA THR A 142 -7.84 -6.05 5.53
C THR A 142 -6.41 -5.56 5.63
N ILE A 143 -5.93 -5.35 6.85
CA ILE A 143 -4.52 -5.12 7.14
C ILE A 143 -3.94 -6.44 7.66
N MET A 144 -2.89 -6.93 7.04
CA MET A 144 -2.30 -8.21 7.36
C MET A 144 -0.78 -8.13 7.40
N LYS A 145 -0.17 -8.96 8.23
CA LYS A 145 1.27 -9.17 8.22
C LYS A 145 1.64 -10.01 7.01
N MET A 146 2.61 -9.53 6.23
CA MET A 146 3.05 -10.27 5.04
C MET A 146 3.94 -11.45 5.41
N GLY A 147 3.68 -12.58 4.75
CA GLY A 147 4.52 -13.76 4.78
C GLY A 147 4.89 -14.19 3.36
N VAL A 148 5.53 -15.34 3.23
CA VAL A 148 5.82 -15.95 1.94
C VAL A 148 4.51 -16.53 1.38
N GLY A 149 3.98 -15.91 0.36
CA GLY A 149 2.71 -16.29 -0.27
C GLY A 149 1.79 -15.09 -0.49
N LEU A 150 0.90 -15.21 -1.47
CA LEU A 150 -0.02 -14.12 -1.84
C LEU A 150 -1.17 -14.03 -0.83
N ASP A 151 -1.25 -12.90 -0.13
CA ASP A 151 -2.34 -12.57 0.81
C ASP A 151 -2.65 -13.68 1.84
N THR A 152 -1.60 -14.33 2.38
CA THR A 152 -1.71 -15.49 3.28
C THR A 152 -1.18 -15.25 4.69
N GLY A 153 -0.73 -14.05 5.00
CA GLY A 153 -0.23 -13.71 6.34
C GLY A 153 -1.32 -13.56 7.39
N ASP A 154 -0.92 -13.36 8.64
CA ASP A 154 -1.84 -13.15 9.76
C ASP A 154 -2.60 -11.83 9.60
N MET A 155 -3.92 -11.89 9.73
CA MET A 155 -4.76 -10.69 9.74
C MET A 155 -4.58 -9.93 11.05
N ILE A 156 -4.36 -8.61 10.94
CA ILE A 156 -4.21 -7.71 12.08
C ILE A 156 -5.51 -6.96 12.33
N SER A 157 -6.14 -6.44 11.29
CA SER A 157 -7.35 -5.63 11.39
C SER A 157 -8.17 -5.71 10.11
N GLN A 158 -9.48 -5.52 10.24
CA GLN A 158 -10.41 -5.39 9.12
C GLN A 158 -11.39 -4.24 9.39
N ALA A 159 -11.74 -3.52 8.33
CA ALA A 159 -12.83 -2.55 8.33
C ALA A 159 -13.88 -3.00 7.32
N VAL A 160 -15.13 -3.11 7.74
CA VAL A 160 -16.27 -3.55 6.92
C VAL A 160 -16.99 -2.33 6.33
N VAL A 161 -17.34 -2.42 5.06
CA VAL A 161 -18.08 -1.39 4.33
C VAL A 161 -19.29 -2.04 3.64
N PRO A 162 -20.53 -1.55 3.88
CA PRO A 162 -21.70 -2.05 3.19
C PRO A 162 -21.73 -1.61 1.73
N LEU A 163 -22.21 -2.47 0.84
CA LEU A 163 -22.44 -2.15 -0.57
C LEU A 163 -23.92 -1.80 -0.77
N ALA A 164 -24.18 -0.72 -1.52
CA ALA A 164 -25.51 -0.38 -1.98
C ALA A 164 -25.91 -1.29 -3.16
N GLU A 165 -27.21 -1.38 -3.46
CA GLU A 165 -27.71 -2.19 -4.60
C GLU A 165 -27.20 -1.67 -5.96
N ASP A 166 -26.95 -0.35 -6.04
CA ASP A 166 -26.42 0.34 -7.21
C ASP A 166 -24.90 0.61 -7.12
N GLU A 167 -24.20 -0.11 -6.27
CA GLU A 167 -22.75 0.09 -6.04
C GLU A 167 -21.96 -0.14 -7.33
N THR A 168 -21.02 0.75 -7.59
CA THR A 168 -20.04 0.65 -8.66
C THR A 168 -18.64 0.41 -8.10
N GLY A 169 -17.68 -0.01 -8.94
CA GLY A 169 -16.28 -0.09 -8.53
C GLY A 169 -15.73 1.25 -8.02
N GLY A 170 -16.14 2.35 -8.66
CA GLY A 170 -15.74 3.70 -8.25
C GLY A 170 -16.31 4.12 -6.89
N SER A 171 -17.60 3.92 -6.67
CA SER A 171 -18.23 4.26 -5.38
C SER A 171 -17.71 3.39 -4.23
N LEU A 172 -17.47 2.11 -4.47
CA LEU A 172 -16.86 1.22 -3.49
C LEU A 172 -15.43 1.64 -3.18
N PHE A 173 -14.64 2.02 -4.19
CA PHE A 173 -13.31 2.55 -3.99
C PHE A 173 -13.31 3.72 -3.00
N ASP A 174 -14.20 4.69 -3.18
CA ASP A 174 -14.30 5.88 -2.32
C ASP A 174 -14.65 5.48 -0.87
N LYS A 175 -15.59 4.56 -0.68
CA LYS A 175 -15.95 4.05 0.66
C LYS A 175 -14.78 3.34 1.34
N LEU A 176 -14.02 2.52 0.61
CA LEU A 176 -12.85 1.82 1.14
C LEU A 176 -11.73 2.80 1.49
N ALA A 177 -11.54 3.84 0.70
CA ALA A 177 -10.58 4.89 0.97
C ALA A 177 -10.92 5.64 2.29
N GLU A 178 -12.19 5.94 2.53
CA GLU A 178 -12.64 6.53 3.80
C GLU A 178 -12.41 5.59 4.98
N ALA A 179 -12.65 4.29 4.80
CA ALA A 179 -12.43 3.29 5.86
C ALA A 179 -10.95 3.14 6.27
N LEU A 180 -10.03 3.57 5.41
CA LEU A 180 -8.59 3.61 5.69
C LEU A 180 -8.12 4.87 6.42
N ASN A 181 -8.99 5.85 6.63
CA ASN A 181 -8.67 7.01 7.46
C ASN A 181 -8.64 6.60 8.93
N PHE A 182 -7.46 6.36 9.42
CA PHE A 182 -7.17 6.04 10.81
C PHE A 182 -7.28 7.27 11.71
#